data_62be52245bc46891bb46304737671d60
#
_entry.id   62be52245bc46891bb46304737671d60
#
_cell.length_a   1.000
_cell.length_b   1.000
_cell.length_c   1.000
_cell.angle_alpha   90.00
_cell.angle_beta   90.00
_cell.angle_gamma   90.00
#
_symmetry.space_group_name_H-M   'P 1'
#
loop_
_entity.id
_entity.type
_entity.pdbx_description
1 polymer ?
#
loop_
_entity_poly.entity_id
_entity_poly.type
_entity_poly.pdbx_seq_one_letter_code
_entity_poly.pdbx_strand_id
1 'polypeptide(L)'
;MGIRRTESGPAGGVGGGGGGPGADDMEQLTVAVRVRPLAPAERARGRVAEASDDKMVTLQENDGDKNDVLRQKRRHEKHFVYDLAFGEDSSQKQLYEKTTKPLIGDVLQGFNATVFAYGPTGAGKTYTMVGTVEQPGIMVRAMNDLFKYMAEKKDELEFKMSLSYLEIYNENIRDLLKPSSGTLELREDAKKGTIEVAGLSEVSTMNTKEVMKLLTKGNKERTMESTAANSTSSRSHALLMVTVRQQSRVRDIHESVKVGRLYMIDLAGSERAKRTKNQGKRLQEGAHINRSLLALGNCINALAVKGAKYVNYRDSKLTRLLKDALSGNCRTVMIAHISPAMAQREETFNTLVYADRAKNITNKVGAGLGYR
;
A
#
# COMPACT_ATOMS: atom_id res chain seq x y z
N MET A 1 -66.98 -39.19 4.21
CA MET A 1 -67.85 -38.00 4.33
C MET A 1 -66.90 -36.83 4.52
N GLY A 2 -66.63 -36.03 3.62
CA GLY A 2 -67.43 -35.14 2.79
C GLY A 2 -66.79 -33.78 3.00
N ILE A 3 -65.95 -33.33 2.09
CA ILE A 3 -66.05 -32.19 1.15
C ILE A 3 -66.32 -30.83 1.83
N ARG A 4 -65.37 -29.85 1.67
CA ARG A 4 -65.46 -28.73 0.72
C ARG A 4 -64.24 -27.79 0.77
N ARG A 5 -63.76 -27.49 -0.41
CA ARG A 5 -62.88 -26.32 -0.77
C ARG A 5 -63.65 -25.01 -0.62
N THR A 6 -62.93 -23.92 -0.34
CA THR A 6 -63.21 -22.59 -0.92
C THR A 6 -61.94 -21.83 -1.11
N GLU A 7 -61.74 -21.47 -2.36
CA GLU A 7 -60.74 -20.47 -2.85
C GLU A 7 -61.22 -19.06 -2.50
N SER A 8 -60.29 -18.16 -2.20
CA SER A 8 -60.39 -16.73 -2.54
C SER A 8 -59.01 -16.09 -2.62
N GLY A 9 -58.76 -15.49 -3.74
CA GLY A 9 -57.51 -14.89 -4.23
C GLY A 9 -57.28 -13.45 -3.73
N PRO A 10 -56.46 -12.59 -4.42
CA PRO A 10 -55.29 -11.93 -3.85
C PRO A 10 -55.57 -10.45 -3.51
N ALA A 11 -54.89 -9.95 -2.45
CA ALA A 11 -54.76 -8.51 -2.22
C ALA A 11 -53.31 -8.11 -2.20
N GLY A 12 -52.94 -7.24 -3.16
CA GLY A 12 -51.61 -6.64 -3.29
C GLY A 12 -51.29 -5.71 -2.14
N GLY A 13 -50.08 -5.89 -1.61
CA GLY A 13 -49.46 -5.00 -0.65
C GLY A 13 -48.08 -4.61 -1.19
N VAL A 14 -48.00 -3.41 -1.78
CA VAL A 14 -46.72 -2.76 -2.13
C VAL A 14 -46.05 -2.34 -0.83
N GLY A 15 -45.11 -3.15 -0.36
CA GLY A 15 -44.22 -2.82 0.75
C GLY A 15 -42.91 -2.31 0.19
N GLY A 16 -42.72 -0.98 0.17
CA GLY A 16 -41.44 -0.36 -0.09
C GLY A 16 -40.47 -0.72 1.04
N GLY A 17 -39.61 -1.67 0.78
CA GLY A 17 -38.46 -1.97 1.64
C GLY A 17 -37.36 -0.94 1.40
N GLY A 18 -37.28 0.10 2.25
CA GLY A 18 -36.11 0.92 2.36
C GLY A 18 -34.94 0.06 2.87
N GLY A 19 -34.03 -0.28 1.97
CA GLY A 19 -32.76 -0.91 2.33
C GLY A 19 -31.95 0.06 3.16
N GLY A 20 -31.85 -0.20 4.48
CA GLY A 20 -30.94 0.50 5.36
C GLY A 20 -29.49 0.22 4.94
N PRO A 21 -28.55 1.18 5.13
CA PRO A 21 -27.14 0.97 4.87
C PRO A 21 -26.56 0.09 5.98
N GLY A 22 -26.23 -1.16 5.70
CA GLY A 22 -25.68 -2.00 6.74
C GLY A 22 -25.35 -3.42 6.38
N ALA A 23 -24.49 -3.64 5.41
CA ALA A 23 -23.59 -4.77 5.45
C ALA A 23 -22.19 -4.15 5.39
N ASP A 24 -21.39 -4.33 6.47
CA ASP A 24 -19.94 -4.09 6.41
C ASP A 24 -19.41 -4.94 5.26
N ASP A 25 -19.14 -4.32 4.10
CA ASP A 25 -18.57 -5.01 2.95
C ASP A 25 -17.16 -5.46 3.32
N MET A 26 -16.99 -6.79 3.43
CA MET A 26 -15.69 -7.41 3.62
C MET A 26 -14.95 -7.35 2.30
N GLU A 27 -13.90 -6.54 2.23
CA GLU A 27 -13.10 -6.39 1.03
C GLU A 27 -11.71 -7.00 1.21
N GLN A 28 -11.32 -7.83 0.25
CA GLN A 28 -10.02 -8.48 0.24
C GLN A 28 -8.93 -7.47 -0.12
N LEU A 29 -7.76 -7.59 0.53
CA LEU A 29 -6.58 -6.80 0.19
C LEU A 29 -6.12 -7.18 -1.23
N THR A 30 -6.06 -6.19 -2.13
CA THR A 30 -5.59 -6.40 -3.50
C THR A 30 -4.07 -6.50 -3.54
N VAL A 31 -3.55 -7.57 -4.14
CA VAL A 31 -2.12 -7.80 -4.29
C VAL A 31 -1.71 -7.74 -5.76
N ALA A 32 -0.83 -6.79 -6.07
CA ALA A 32 -0.17 -6.67 -7.35
C ALA A 32 1.31 -7.04 -7.24
N VAL A 33 1.87 -7.67 -8.26
CA VAL A 33 3.32 -7.91 -8.37
C VAL A 33 3.86 -7.13 -9.56
N ARG A 34 4.99 -6.45 -9.38
CA ARG A 34 5.72 -5.76 -10.44
C ARG A 34 7.12 -6.32 -10.59
N VAL A 35 7.45 -6.80 -11.79
CA VAL A 35 8.78 -7.24 -12.19
C VAL A 35 9.52 -6.03 -12.79
N ARG A 36 10.69 -5.64 -12.22
CA ARG A 36 11.50 -4.58 -12.83
C ARG A 36 12.25 -5.09 -14.06
N PRO A 37 12.65 -4.21 -14.98
CA PRO A 37 13.56 -4.58 -16.05
C PRO A 37 14.91 -5.12 -15.53
N LEU A 38 15.51 -6.04 -16.29
CA LEU A 38 16.89 -6.50 -16.06
C LEU A 38 17.87 -5.36 -16.36
N ALA A 39 18.75 -5.07 -15.40
CA ALA A 39 19.85 -4.15 -15.65
C ALA A 39 20.84 -4.76 -16.66
N PRO A 40 21.54 -3.91 -17.47
CA PRO A 40 22.50 -4.40 -18.47
C PRO A 40 23.55 -5.37 -17.88
N ALA A 41 24.07 -5.08 -16.70
CA ALA A 41 25.04 -5.93 -15.99
C ALA A 41 24.47 -7.27 -15.50
N GLU A 42 23.15 -7.39 -15.36
CA GLU A 42 22.48 -8.61 -14.90
C GLU A 42 22.13 -9.56 -16.05
N ARG A 43 22.05 -9.06 -17.31
CA ARG A 43 21.64 -9.84 -18.49
C ARG A 43 22.52 -11.06 -18.73
N ALA A 44 23.82 -10.94 -18.47
CA ALA A 44 24.78 -12.04 -18.65
C ALA A 44 24.54 -13.23 -17.68
N ARG A 45 23.85 -13.00 -16.55
CA ARG A 45 23.60 -14.03 -15.51
C ARG A 45 22.26 -14.72 -15.63
N GLY A 46 21.44 -14.31 -16.58
CA GLY A 46 20.15 -14.90 -16.86
C GLY A 46 18.99 -14.34 -16.03
N ARG A 47 17.78 -14.68 -16.47
CA ARG A 47 16.49 -14.32 -15.86
C ARG A 47 15.95 -15.51 -15.07
N VAL A 48 15.33 -15.25 -13.92
CA VAL A 48 14.68 -16.29 -13.08
C VAL A 48 13.21 -16.02 -12.80
N ALA A 49 12.71 -14.80 -13.04
CA ALA A 49 11.31 -14.48 -12.79
C ALA A 49 10.75 -13.63 -13.92
N GLU A 50 9.48 -13.87 -14.25
CA GLU A 50 8.73 -13.10 -15.24
C GLU A 50 7.24 -13.08 -14.91
N ALA A 51 6.53 -12.06 -15.38
CA ALA A 51 5.08 -12.06 -15.40
C ALA A 51 4.63 -12.79 -16.67
N SER A 52 4.03 -13.96 -16.50
CA SER A 52 3.61 -14.81 -17.61
C SER A 52 2.28 -14.36 -18.21
N ASP A 53 1.45 -13.71 -17.41
CA ASP A 53 0.22 -13.04 -17.82
C ASP A 53 -0.15 -11.91 -16.84
N ASP A 54 -1.34 -11.34 -16.98
CA ASP A 54 -1.84 -10.23 -16.14
C ASP A 54 -2.02 -10.58 -14.64
N LYS A 55 -1.90 -11.86 -14.26
CA LYS A 55 -2.10 -12.36 -12.89
C LYS A 55 -1.02 -13.33 -12.42
N MET A 56 -0.27 -13.94 -13.31
CA MET A 56 0.66 -15.01 -12.98
C MET A 56 2.11 -14.56 -13.09
N VAL A 57 2.88 -14.91 -12.07
CA VAL A 57 4.34 -14.77 -12.06
C VAL A 57 4.98 -16.13 -11.97
N THR A 58 5.89 -16.42 -12.90
CA THR A 58 6.67 -17.65 -12.94
C THR A 58 8.06 -17.37 -12.36
N LEU A 59 8.50 -18.23 -11.44
CA LEU A 59 9.84 -18.24 -10.87
C LEU A 59 10.52 -19.56 -11.21
N GLN A 60 11.68 -19.49 -11.84
CA GLN A 60 12.50 -20.67 -12.16
C GLN A 60 13.15 -21.20 -10.88
N GLU A 61 13.06 -22.51 -10.64
CA GLU A 61 13.81 -23.18 -9.57
C GLU A 61 15.26 -23.40 -10.01
N ASN A 62 16.20 -23.37 -9.06
CA ASN A 62 17.59 -23.71 -9.38
C ASN A 62 17.67 -25.17 -9.80
N ASP A 63 18.41 -25.44 -10.86
CA ASP A 63 18.92 -26.76 -11.16
C ASP A 63 19.74 -27.23 -9.94
N GLY A 64 19.09 -27.95 -9.03
CA GLY A 64 19.78 -28.69 -8.00
C GLY A 64 20.64 -29.75 -8.66
N ASP A 65 21.89 -29.84 -8.25
CA ASP A 65 22.90 -30.81 -8.66
C ASP A 65 22.84 -31.28 -10.13
N LYS A 66 23.71 -30.72 -10.96
CA LYS A 66 23.84 -31.09 -12.38
C LYS A 66 24.08 -32.59 -12.62
N ASN A 67 24.27 -33.38 -11.58
CA ASN A 67 24.55 -34.82 -11.60
C ASN A 67 23.31 -35.70 -11.44
N ASP A 68 22.13 -35.15 -11.13
CA ASP A 68 20.91 -35.94 -11.02
C ASP A 68 20.22 -36.08 -12.40
N VAL A 69 20.59 -37.11 -13.14
CA VAL A 69 20.12 -37.44 -14.51
C VAL A 69 18.59 -37.55 -14.59
N LEU A 70 17.91 -37.91 -13.49
CA LEU A 70 16.46 -38.05 -13.42
C LEU A 70 15.76 -36.67 -13.27
N ARG A 71 16.46 -35.66 -12.79
CA ARG A 71 15.93 -34.27 -12.60
C ARG A 71 16.25 -33.35 -13.79
N GLN A 72 17.21 -33.66 -14.63
CA GLN A 72 17.66 -32.82 -15.77
C GLN A 72 16.57 -32.48 -16.79
N LYS A 73 15.46 -33.22 -16.86
CA LYS A 73 14.41 -33.04 -17.88
C LYS A 73 13.20 -32.20 -17.43
N ARG A 74 13.12 -31.79 -16.19
CA ARG A 74 12.00 -30.94 -15.73
C ARG A 74 12.55 -29.59 -15.34
N ARG A 75 12.27 -28.53 -16.14
CA ARG A 75 12.35 -27.13 -15.67
C ARG A 75 11.37 -27.03 -14.52
N HIS A 76 11.89 -26.98 -13.29
CA HIS A 76 11.07 -26.77 -12.11
C HIS A 76 10.73 -25.27 -12.08
N GLU A 77 9.55 -24.93 -12.54
CA GLU A 77 8.99 -23.60 -12.47
C GLU A 77 7.94 -23.57 -11.36
N LYS A 78 7.98 -22.52 -10.56
CA LYS A 78 6.97 -22.26 -9.54
C LYS A 78 6.10 -21.11 -10.00
N HIS A 79 4.80 -21.35 -10.07
CA HIS A 79 3.81 -20.37 -10.47
C HIS A 79 3.14 -19.76 -9.24
N PHE A 80 2.99 -18.43 -9.26
CA PHE A 80 2.29 -17.66 -8.26
C PHE A 80 1.19 -16.87 -8.96
N VAL A 81 -0.03 -16.91 -8.42
CA VAL A 81 -1.17 -16.19 -8.97
C VAL A 81 -1.57 -15.07 -8.01
N TYR A 82 -1.72 -13.87 -8.56
CA TYR A 82 -2.08 -12.64 -7.84
C TYR A 82 -3.30 -11.98 -8.47
N ASP A 83 -3.79 -10.90 -7.88
CA ASP A 83 -4.87 -10.13 -8.49
C ASP A 83 -4.39 -9.44 -9.76
N LEU A 84 -3.14 -8.94 -9.75
CA LEU A 84 -2.48 -8.29 -10.88
C LEU A 84 -1.00 -8.65 -10.95
N ALA A 85 -0.47 -8.85 -12.15
CA ALA A 85 0.96 -9.00 -12.43
C ALA A 85 1.39 -8.04 -13.53
N PHE A 86 2.52 -7.37 -13.32
CA PHE A 86 3.10 -6.39 -14.23
C PHE A 86 4.51 -6.82 -14.63
N GLY A 87 4.71 -7.03 -15.91
CA GLY A 87 6.02 -7.37 -16.50
C GLY A 87 6.95 -6.16 -16.58
N GLU A 88 8.14 -6.40 -17.12
CA GLU A 88 9.21 -5.41 -17.26
C GLU A 88 8.80 -4.20 -18.11
N ASP A 89 7.96 -4.41 -19.14
CA ASP A 89 7.51 -3.39 -20.07
C ASP A 89 6.30 -2.59 -19.56
N SER A 90 5.79 -2.93 -18.37
CA SER A 90 4.62 -2.26 -17.82
C SER A 90 4.93 -0.82 -17.43
N SER A 91 4.19 0.12 -18.00
CA SER A 91 4.36 1.55 -17.74
C SER A 91 3.83 1.95 -16.35
N GLN A 92 4.31 3.10 -15.84
CA GLN A 92 3.79 3.72 -14.62
C GLN A 92 2.29 4.02 -14.73
N LYS A 93 1.83 4.40 -15.93
CA LYS A 93 0.42 4.71 -16.19
C LYS A 93 -0.45 3.47 -16.06
N GLN A 94 -0.09 2.36 -16.71
CA GLN A 94 -0.83 1.09 -16.63
C GLN A 94 -0.94 0.58 -15.20
N LEU A 95 0.17 0.60 -14.45
CA LEU A 95 0.19 0.19 -13.06
C LEU A 95 -0.73 1.07 -12.21
N TYR A 96 -0.65 2.39 -12.35
CA TYR A 96 -1.50 3.33 -11.64
C TYR A 96 -3.00 3.10 -11.95
N GLU A 97 -3.35 2.97 -13.22
CA GLU A 97 -4.75 2.80 -13.66
C GLU A 97 -5.39 1.52 -13.11
N LYS A 98 -4.62 0.42 -13.05
CA LYS A 98 -5.13 -0.87 -12.55
C LYS A 98 -5.09 -0.99 -11.01
N THR A 99 -4.25 -0.24 -10.30
CA THR A 99 -4.05 -0.40 -8.84
C THR A 99 -4.62 0.74 -8.01
N THR A 100 -4.20 1.98 -8.28
CA THR A 100 -4.44 3.12 -7.39
C THR A 100 -5.60 4.00 -7.84
N LYS A 101 -5.80 4.14 -9.14
CA LYS A 101 -6.87 4.99 -9.70
C LYS A 101 -8.27 4.63 -9.19
N PRO A 102 -8.67 3.34 -9.05
CA PRO A 102 -9.96 2.98 -8.46
C PRO A 102 -10.13 3.52 -7.04
N LEU A 103 -9.05 3.52 -6.24
CA LEU A 103 -9.07 4.01 -4.87
C LEU A 103 -9.33 5.52 -4.76
N ILE A 104 -9.03 6.30 -5.81
CA ILE A 104 -9.27 7.75 -5.82
C ILE A 104 -10.77 8.04 -5.71
N GLY A 105 -11.60 7.29 -6.44
CA GLY A 105 -13.05 7.38 -6.34
C GLY A 105 -13.57 7.11 -4.92
N ASP A 106 -13.01 6.11 -4.27
CA ASP A 106 -13.37 5.72 -2.91
C ASP A 106 -12.99 6.81 -1.89
N VAL A 107 -11.78 7.35 -2.00
CA VAL A 107 -11.32 8.48 -1.14
C VAL A 107 -12.25 9.68 -1.27
N LEU A 108 -12.71 9.97 -2.49
CA LEU A 108 -13.65 11.05 -2.76
C LEU A 108 -15.07 10.75 -2.25
N GLN A 109 -15.40 9.50 -1.96
CA GLN A 109 -16.65 9.11 -1.29
C GLN A 109 -16.54 9.09 0.25
N GLY A 110 -15.35 9.35 0.80
CA GLY A 110 -15.08 9.39 2.22
C GLY A 110 -14.48 8.09 2.78
N PHE A 111 -14.11 7.13 1.94
CA PHE A 111 -13.41 5.92 2.38
C PHE A 111 -11.91 6.20 2.57
N ASN A 112 -11.28 5.42 3.43
CA ASN A 112 -9.83 5.41 3.52
C ASN A 112 -9.25 4.42 2.51
N ALA A 113 -8.09 4.77 1.95
CA ALA A 113 -7.37 3.92 1.03
C ALA A 113 -5.87 3.91 1.32
N THR A 114 -5.22 2.77 1.09
CA THR A 114 -3.78 2.62 1.28
C THR A 114 -3.15 1.89 0.09
N VAL A 115 -2.01 2.42 -0.38
CA VAL A 115 -1.14 1.73 -1.34
C VAL A 115 0.25 1.64 -0.74
N PHE A 116 0.82 0.44 -0.64
CA PHE A 116 2.19 0.28 -0.16
C PHE A 116 3.04 -0.58 -1.10
N ALA A 117 4.30 -0.15 -1.30
CA ALA A 117 5.30 -0.84 -2.10
C ALA A 117 6.19 -1.69 -1.20
N TYR A 118 6.28 -3.00 -1.44
CA TYR A 118 7.06 -3.97 -0.68
C TYR A 118 8.06 -4.70 -1.59
N GLY A 119 9.23 -5.07 -1.06
CA GLY A 119 10.23 -5.87 -1.78
C GLY A 119 11.67 -5.45 -1.48
N PRO A 120 12.68 -6.13 -2.03
CA PRO A 120 14.08 -5.88 -1.76
C PRO A 120 14.56 -4.52 -2.30
N THR A 121 15.69 -4.06 -1.79
CA THR A 121 16.38 -2.88 -2.32
C THR A 121 16.71 -3.08 -3.80
N GLY A 122 16.49 -2.04 -4.60
CA GLY A 122 16.72 -2.07 -6.04
C GLY A 122 15.63 -2.77 -6.86
N ALA A 123 14.53 -3.25 -6.25
CA ALA A 123 13.41 -3.85 -6.98
C ALA A 123 12.43 -2.82 -7.60
N GLY A 124 12.63 -1.52 -7.38
CA GLY A 124 11.86 -0.45 -8.03
C GLY A 124 10.71 0.14 -7.21
N LYS A 125 10.66 -0.04 -5.88
CA LYS A 125 9.62 0.52 -5.00
C LYS A 125 9.49 2.03 -5.13
N THR A 126 10.57 2.76 -4.90
CA THR A 126 10.60 4.24 -4.99
C THR A 126 10.28 4.73 -6.41
N TYR A 127 10.77 4.01 -7.44
CA TYR A 127 10.40 4.32 -8.83
C TYR A 127 8.90 4.20 -9.05
N THR A 128 8.25 3.18 -8.52
CA THR A 128 6.80 3.00 -8.61
C THR A 128 6.06 4.09 -7.85
N MET A 129 6.47 4.41 -6.63
CA MET A 129 5.74 5.35 -5.77
C MET A 129 5.94 6.80 -6.19
N VAL A 130 7.16 7.23 -6.42
CA VAL A 130 7.54 8.61 -6.73
C VAL A 130 7.76 8.80 -8.24
N GLY A 131 8.54 7.92 -8.86
CA GLY A 131 8.94 7.99 -10.26
C GLY A 131 10.00 9.05 -10.55
N THR A 132 10.03 9.49 -11.80
CA THR A 132 10.85 10.59 -12.31
C THR A 132 9.96 11.69 -12.88
N VAL A 133 10.55 12.79 -13.31
CA VAL A 133 9.82 13.89 -13.96
C VAL A 133 9.16 13.41 -15.26
N GLU A 134 9.89 12.59 -16.05
CA GLU A 134 9.42 12.03 -17.33
C GLU A 134 8.43 10.89 -17.13
N GLN A 135 8.60 10.12 -16.04
CA GLN A 135 7.79 8.95 -15.71
C GLN A 135 7.27 9.05 -14.27
N PRO A 136 6.26 9.92 -14.02
CA PRO A 136 5.71 10.13 -12.68
C PRO A 136 5.12 8.84 -12.10
N GLY A 137 5.41 8.60 -10.83
CA GLY A 137 4.90 7.46 -10.09
C GLY A 137 3.47 7.64 -9.57
N ILE A 138 3.04 6.71 -8.75
CA ILE A 138 1.68 6.63 -8.19
C ILE A 138 1.30 7.89 -7.41
N MET A 139 2.19 8.40 -6.55
CA MET A 139 1.91 9.56 -5.70
C MET A 139 1.51 10.78 -6.53
N VAL A 140 2.25 11.05 -7.60
CA VAL A 140 2.02 12.20 -8.47
C VAL A 140 0.74 12.04 -9.29
N ARG A 141 0.52 10.84 -9.82
CA ARG A 141 -0.67 10.53 -10.63
C ARG A 141 -1.95 10.62 -9.80
N ALA A 142 -1.92 10.12 -8.57
CA ALA A 142 -3.03 10.21 -7.62
C ALA A 142 -3.38 11.67 -7.31
N MET A 143 -2.36 12.51 -7.08
CA MET A 143 -2.58 13.94 -6.84
C MET A 143 -3.18 14.65 -8.04
N ASN A 144 -2.73 14.31 -9.27
CA ASN A 144 -3.29 14.88 -10.49
C ASN A 144 -4.79 14.55 -10.63
N ASP A 145 -5.18 13.30 -10.41
CA ASP A 145 -6.57 12.88 -10.52
C ASP A 145 -7.45 13.49 -9.42
N LEU A 146 -6.94 13.61 -8.18
CA LEU A 146 -7.63 14.32 -7.09
C LEU A 146 -7.88 15.79 -7.46
N PHE A 147 -6.87 16.52 -7.92
CA PHE A 147 -7.02 17.93 -8.32
C PHE A 147 -7.98 18.10 -9.49
N LYS A 148 -7.92 17.20 -10.48
CA LYS A 148 -8.84 17.20 -11.61
C LYS A 148 -10.29 17.07 -11.16
N TYR A 149 -10.58 16.09 -10.31
CA TYR A 149 -11.91 15.89 -9.76
C TYR A 149 -12.39 17.10 -8.95
N MET A 150 -11.53 17.65 -8.08
CA MET A 150 -11.86 18.82 -7.27
C MET A 150 -12.16 20.06 -8.15
N ALA A 151 -11.45 20.21 -9.27
CA ALA A 151 -11.71 21.28 -10.23
C ALA A 151 -13.03 21.09 -10.99
N GLU A 152 -13.36 19.84 -11.35
CA GLU A 152 -14.63 19.51 -12.04
C GLU A 152 -15.85 19.71 -11.13
N LYS A 153 -15.70 19.48 -9.82
CA LYS A 153 -16.79 19.54 -8.84
C LYS A 153 -16.82 20.80 -7.96
N LYS A 154 -15.98 21.79 -8.25
CA LYS A 154 -15.83 23.01 -7.44
C LYS A 154 -17.12 23.81 -7.24
N ASP A 155 -18.06 23.74 -8.19
CA ASP A 155 -19.31 24.50 -8.13
C ASP A 155 -20.36 23.81 -7.24
N GLU A 156 -20.28 22.49 -7.09
CA GLU A 156 -21.17 21.67 -6.25
C GLU A 156 -20.63 21.48 -4.83
N LEU A 157 -19.30 21.28 -4.71
CA LEU A 157 -18.64 20.89 -3.48
C LEU A 157 -17.52 21.86 -3.07
N GLU A 158 -17.37 22.06 -1.77
CA GLU A 158 -16.21 22.70 -1.18
C GLU A 158 -15.21 21.63 -0.72
N PHE A 159 -13.94 21.81 -1.14
CA PHE A 159 -12.86 20.87 -0.82
C PHE A 159 -11.80 21.52 0.05
N LYS A 160 -11.33 20.78 1.06
CA LYS A 160 -10.08 21.07 1.77
C LYS A 160 -9.19 19.85 1.68
N MET A 161 -8.00 20.02 1.10
CA MET A 161 -7.01 18.96 1.01
C MET A 161 -5.75 19.33 1.79
N SER A 162 -5.23 18.39 2.57
CA SER A 162 -3.96 18.52 3.29
C SER A 162 -3.06 17.32 3.00
N LEU A 163 -1.75 17.59 3.01
CA LEU A 163 -0.68 16.63 2.80
C LEU A 163 0.21 16.58 4.04
N SER A 164 0.58 15.38 4.44
CA SER A 164 1.66 15.15 5.41
C SER A 164 2.63 14.11 4.83
N TYR A 165 3.92 14.33 5.01
CA TYR A 165 4.94 13.42 4.51
C TYR A 165 5.96 13.11 5.60
N LEU A 166 6.01 11.86 6.03
CA LEU A 166 6.87 11.43 7.12
C LEU A 166 7.79 10.29 6.72
N GLU A 167 8.86 10.15 7.48
CA GLU A 167 9.80 9.04 7.43
C GLU A 167 9.79 8.27 8.75
N ILE A 168 9.90 6.94 8.66
CA ILE A 168 10.19 6.06 9.80
C ILE A 168 11.56 5.46 9.56
N TYR A 169 12.51 5.88 10.37
CA TYR A 169 13.90 5.38 10.33
C TYR A 169 14.33 4.98 11.73
N ASN A 170 14.79 3.74 11.88
CA ASN A 170 15.21 3.21 13.19
C ASN A 170 14.17 3.42 14.30
N GLU A 171 12.89 3.17 14.01
CA GLU A 171 11.73 3.40 14.90
C GLU A 171 11.58 4.88 15.34
N ASN A 172 12.23 5.83 14.69
CA ASN A 172 11.99 7.26 14.87
C ASN A 172 11.13 7.80 13.72
N ILE A 173 10.15 8.63 14.05
CA ILE A 173 9.32 9.31 13.06
C ILE A 173 9.85 10.72 12.88
N ARG A 174 10.03 11.13 11.62
CA ARG A 174 10.46 12.47 11.23
C ARG A 174 9.51 13.06 10.20
N ASP A 175 9.31 14.35 10.27
CA ASP A 175 8.55 15.09 9.29
C ASP A 175 9.46 15.48 8.12
N LEU A 176 9.19 14.97 6.93
CA LEU A 176 9.96 15.28 5.72
C LEU A 176 9.62 16.65 5.12
N LEU A 177 8.49 17.25 5.50
CA LEU A 177 8.10 18.61 5.07
C LEU A 177 8.69 19.69 5.99
N LYS A 178 8.92 19.34 7.29
CA LYS A 178 9.50 20.20 8.31
C LYS A 178 10.56 19.47 9.12
N PRO A 179 11.77 19.20 8.55
CA PRO A 179 12.83 18.44 9.24
C PRO A 179 13.26 19.03 10.59
N SER A 180 13.11 20.35 10.77
CA SER A 180 13.42 21.05 12.02
C SER A 180 12.56 20.68 13.21
N SER A 181 11.44 19.93 13.02
CA SER A 181 10.55 19.50 14.12
C SER A 181 11.15 18.37 14.97
N GLY A 182 12.28 17.79 14.56
CA GLY A 182 12.93 16.68 15.27
C GLY A 182 12.17 15.35 15.15
N THR A 183 12.28 14.51 16.19
CA THR A 183 11.59 13.22 16.26
C THR A 183 10.17 13.40 16.79
N LEU A 184 9.20 12.83 16.08
CA LEU A 184 7.78 12.87 16.41
C LEU A 184 7.31 11.59 17.11
N GLU A 185 6.20 11.70 17.86
CA GLU A 185 5.63 10.58 18.59
C GLU A 185 4.27 10.15 18.04
N LEU A 186 4.00 8.84 18.10
CA LEU A 186 2.67 8.28 17.86
C LEU A 186 1.83 8.41 19.14
N ARG A 187 0.64 8.97 18.98
CA ARG A 187 -0.39 9.00 20.01
C ARG A 187 -1.61 8.19 19.56
N GLU A 188 -2.20 7.48 20.50
CA GLU A 188 -3.44 6.75 20.28
C GLU A 188 -4.56 7.55 20.98
N ASP A 189 -5.55 8.02 20.22
CA ASP A 189 -6.75 8.59 20.79
C ASP A 189 -7.62 7.46 21.34
N ALA A 190 -7.62 7.32 22.66
CA ALA A 190 -8.34 6.24 23.35
C ALA A 190 -9.87 6.28 23.10
N LYS A 191 -10.43 7.45 22.77
CA LYS A 191 -11.87 7.61 22.51
C LYS A 191 -12.24 7.21 21.08
N LYS A 192 -11.38 7.51 20.10
CA LYS A 192 -11.61 7.26 18.68
C LYS A 192 -10.94 5.99 18.19
N GLY A 193 -10.01 5.42 18.96
CA GLY A 193 -9.15 4.29 18.54
C GLY A 193 -8.22 4.62 17.36
N THR A 194 -8.10 5.90 16.98
CA THR A 194 -7.27 6.36 15.87
C THR A 194 -5.84 6.62 16.31
N ILE A 195 -4.89 6.35 15.42
CA ILE A 195 -3.47 6.61 15.66
C ILE A 195 -3.09 7.88 14.93
N GLU A 196 -2.49 8.84 15.65
CA GLU A 196 -2.05 10.12 15.12
C GLU A 196 -0.58 10.36 15.44
N VAL A 197 0.11 11.07 14.53
CA VAL A 197 1.49 11.53 14.75
C VAL A 197 1.46 12.94 15.29
N ALA A 198 1.80 13.11 16.58
CA ALA A 198 1.77 14.39 17.23
C ALA A 198 2.80 15.36 16.64
N GLY A 199 2.35 16.56 16.25
CA GLY A 199 3.22 17.60 15.69
C GLY A 199 3.61 17.42 14.22
N LEU A 200 3.04 16.44 13.52
CA LEU A 200 3.24 16.27 12.08
C LEU A 200 2.63 17.45 11.32
N SER A 201 3.40 18.03 10.38
CA SER A 201 2.94 19.14 9.57
C SER A 201 1.86 18.70 8.58
N GLU A 202 0.82 19.51 8.46
CA GLU A 202 -0.18 19.42 7.40
C GLU A 202 -0.04 20.63 6.47
N VAL A 203 0.26 20.37 5.20
CA VAL A 203 0.39 21.41 4.19
C VAL A 203 -0.83 21.35 3.28
N SER A 204 -1.57 22.46 3.21
CA SER A 204 -2.68 22.60 2.27
C SER A 204 -2.18 23.16 0.96
N THR A 205 -2.46 22.45 -0.14
CA THR A 205 -2.16 22.89 -1.50
C THR A 205 -3.23 22.41 -2.47
N MET A 206 -3.44 23.17 -3.53
CA MET A 206 -4.36 22.85 -4.63
C MET A 206 -3.61 22.76 -5.97
N ASN A 207 -2.28 22.68 -5.94
CA ASN A 207 -1.44 22.76 -7.11
C ASN A 207 -0.47 21.58 -7.19
N THR A 208 -0.59 20.77 -8.25
CA THR A 208 0.28 19.63 -8.51
C THR A 208 1.77 20.01 -8.54
N LYS A 209 2.12 21.20 -9.07
CA LYS A 209 3.53 21.64 -9.11
C LYS A 209 4.11 21.85 -7.71
N GLU A 210 3.29 22.33 -6.77
CA GLU A 210 3.69 22.47 -5.36
C GLU A 210 3.85 21.11 -4.71
N VAL A 211 2.92 20.18 -4.95
CA VAL A 211 3.05 18.80 -4.45
C VAL A 211 4.35 18.18 -4.95
N MET A 212 4.67 18.33 -6.25
CA MET A 212 5.93 17.82 -6.80
C MET A 212 7.15 18.43 -6.10
N LYS A 213 7.14 19.74 -5.83
CA LYS A 213 8.23 20.39 -5.08
C LYS A 213 8.35 19.83 -3.67
N LEU A 214 7.22 19.65 -2.98
CA LEU A 214 7.19 19.09 -1.61
C LEU A 214 7.70 17.64 -1.59
N LEU A 215 7.25 16.78 -2.51
CA LEU A 215 7.73 15.41 -2.63
C LEU A 215 9.23 15.33 -2.97
N THR A 216 9.68 16.17 -3.91
CA THR A 216 11.10 16.24 -4.29
C THR A 216 11.95 16.69 -3.11
N LYS A 217 11.52 17.76 -2.38
CA LYS A 217 12.20 18.23 -1.18
C LYS A 217 12.24 17.14 -0.11
N GLY A 218 11.09 16.53 0.23
CA GLY A 218 11.01 15.48 1.23
C GLY A 218 11.88 14.26 0.90
N ASN A 219 11.91 13.83 -0.37
CA ASN A 219 12.80 12.76 -0.80
C ASN A 219 14.28 13.14 -0.72
N LYS A 220 14.64 14.41 -0.97
CA LYS A 220 15.99 14.90 -0.79
C LYS A 220 16.40 14.86 0.69
N GLU A 221 15.54 15.30 1.59
CA GLU A 221 15.76 15.22 3.05
C GLU A 221 15.95 13.75 3.50
N ARG A 222 15.10 12.83 2.99
CA ARG A 222 15.24 11.39 3.24
C ARG A 222 16.61 10.83 2.81
N THR A 223 17.23 11.40 1.78
CA THR A 223 18.53 10.94 1.24
C THR A 223 19.73 11.64 1.83
N MET A 224 19.60 12.87 2.36
CA MET A 224 20.72 13.68 2.85
C MET A 224 21.39 13.14 4.13
N GLU A 225 20.70 12.40 4.96
CA GLU A 225 21.29 11.77 6.15
C GLU A 225 22.08 10.48 5.84
N SER A 226 22.23 10.14 4.55
CA SER A 226 23.06 9.02 4.14
C SER A 226 24.55 9.38 4.26
N THR A 227 25.28 8.70 5.14
CA THR A 227 26.73 8.64 5.02
C THR A 227 27.09 8.02 3.67
N ALA A 228 28.12 8.52 3.00
CA ALA A 228 28.52 8.28 1.60
C ALA A 228 28.58 6.81 1.10
N ALA A 229 28.31 5.83 1.94
CA ALA A 229 28.36 4.40 1.62
C ALA A 229 27.00 3.66 1.66
N ASN A 230 25.88 4.33 2.05
CA ASN A 230 24.59 3.63 2.22
C ASN A 230 23.41 4.54 1.89
N SER A 231 22.60 4.15 0.92
CA SER A 231 21.38 4.86 0.57
C SER A 231 20.35 4.73 1.71
N THR A 232 20.05 5.84 2.40
CA THR A 232 19.09 5.87 3.52
C THR A 232 17.68 5.46 3.08
N SER A 233 17.31 5.74 1.82
CA SER A 233 16.02 5.36 1.27
C SER A 233 15.75 3.84 1.27
N SER A 234 16.79 3.01 1.22
CA SER A 234 16.65 1.55 1.32
C SER A 234 16.38 1.07 2.76
N ARG A 235 16.57 1.95 3.76
CA ARG A 235 16.56 1.64 5.19
C ARG A 235 15.48 2.35 5.98
N SER A 236 14.72 3.22 5.34
CA SER A 236 13.62 3.94 5.95
C SER A 236 12.31 3.69 5.19
N HIS A 237 11.20 3.83 5.90
CA HIS A 237 9.87 3.83 5.29
C HIS A 237 9.42 5.26 5.11
N ALA A 238 8.93 5.62 3.93
CA ALA A 238 8.35 6.94 3.68
C ALA A 238 6.85 6.81 3.47
N LEU A 239 6.07 7.64 4.16
CA LEU A 239 4.62 7.63 4.12
C LEU A 239 4.10 9.01 3.77
N LEU A 240 3.43 9.11 2.63
CA LEU A 240 2.64 10.27 2.22
C LEU A 240 1.18 10.03 2.61
N MET A 241 0.62 10.93 3.39
CA MET A 241 -0.79 10.94 3.76
C MET A 241 -1.47 12.14 3.11
N VAL A 242 -2.56 11.86 2.39
CA VAL A 242 -3.42 12.87 1.77
C VAL A 242 -4.78 12.79 2.43
N THR A 243 -5.24 13.89 3.01
CA THR A 243 -6.59 13.98 3.58
C THR A 243 -7.43 14.89 2.71
N VAL A 244 -8.56 14.39 2.22
CA VAL A 244 -9.54 15.16 1.46
C VAL A 244 -10.79 15.30 2.30
N ARG A 245 -11.16 16.53 2.60
CA ARG A 245 -12.43 16.88 3.25
C ARG A 245 -13.31 17.53 2.19
N GLN A 246 -14.54 17.10 2.09
CA GLN A 246 -15.50 17.66 1.15
C GLN A 246 -16.84 17.90 1.83
N GLN A 247 -17.48 18.99 1.42
CA GLN A 247 -18.78 19.42 1.92
C GLN A 247 -19.59 20.01 0.77
N SER A 248 -20.90 19.78 0.73
CA SER A 248 -21.78 20.44 -0.25
C SER A 248 -21.78 21.95 -0.04
N ARG A 249 -21.85 22.71 -1.14
CA ARG A 249 -22.05 24.15 -1.11
C ARG A 249 -23.51 24.52 -0.81
N VAL A 250 -24.45 23.62 -1.11
CA VAL A 250 -25.85 23.77 -0.71
C VAL A 250 -25.93 23.43 0.77
N ARG A 251 -26.22 24.42 1.61
CA ARG A 251 -26.32 24.25 3.05
C ARG A 251 -27.62 23.53 3.40
N ASP A 252 -27.57 22.21 3.43
CA ASP A 252 -28.61 21.40 4.07
C ASP A 252 -28.20 21.09 5.51
N ILE A 253 -29.13 21.24 6.47
CA ILE A 253 -28.86 21.16 7.92
C ILE A 253 -28.35 19.76 8.33
N HIS A 254 -28.53 18.75 7.45
CA HIS A 254 -28.19 17.35 7.70
C HIS A 254 -26.97 16.84 6.92
N GLU A 255 -26.28 17.66 6.16
CA GLU A 255 -25.16 17.18 5.35
C GLU A 255 -23.87 17.06 6.16
N SER A 256 -23.37 15.83 6.28
CA SER A 256 -22.13 15.49 6.96
C SER A 256 -20.91 15.79 6.09
N VAL A 257 -19.84 16.31 6.69
CA VAL A 257 -18.54 16.44 6.02
C VAL A 257 -17.98 15.06 5.78
N LYS A 258 -17.74 14.72 4.50
CA LYS A 258 -17.03 13.47 4.15
C LYS A 258 -15.53 13.67 4.25
N VAL A 259 -14.85 12.72 4.89
CA VAL A 259 -13.39 12.76 5.07
C VAL A 259 -12.79 11.46 4.59
N GLY A 260 -12.09 11.50 3.46
CA GLY A 260 -11.32 10.38 2.93
C GLY A 260 -9.82 10.59 3.12
N ARG A 261 -9.08 9.50 3.38
CA ARG A 261 -7.63 9.54 3.53
C ARG A 261 -6.98 8.54 2.58
N LEU A 262 -5.95 9.01 1.87
CA LEU A 262 -5.11 8.18 1.01
C LEU A 262 -3.70 8.09 1.60
N TYR A 263 -3.29 6.89 1.95
CA TYR A 263 -1.95 6.59 2.43
C TYR A 263 -1.13 5.94 1.31
N MET A 264 0.03 6.50 1.00
CA MET A 264 0.94 5.97 -0.02
C MET A 264 2.32 5.76 0.60
N ILE A 265 2.80 4.50 0.61
CA ILE A 265 3.91 4.08 1.44
C ILE A 265 5.00 3.42 0.61
N ASP A 266 6.19 4.01 0.62
CA ASP A 266 7.42 3.44 0.10
C ASP A 266 8.19 2.77 1.25
N LEU A 267 8.09 1.44 1.34
CA LEU A 267 8.73 0.68 2.41
C LEU A 267 10.24 0.54 2.20
N ALA A 268 10.98 0.36 3.29
CA ALA A 268 12.38 -0.04 3.28
C ALA A 268 12.60 -1.35 2.53
N GLY A 269 13.85 -1.71 2.24
CA GLY A 269 14.19 -2.97 1.60
C GLY A 269 13.89 -4.18 2.50
N SER A 270 13.28 -5.22 1.92
CA SER A 270 12.87 -6.44 2.63
C SER A 270 13.98 -7.48 2.75
N GLU A 271 15.14 -7.24 2.21
CA GLU A 271 16.28 -8.16 2.22
C GLU A 271 16.79 -8.44 3.64
N ARG A 272 17.26 -9.66 3.88
CA ARG A 272 17.77 -10.08 5.18
C ARG A 272 19.14 -9.48 5.47
N ALA A 273 19.36 -9.00 6.72
CA ALA A 273 20.63 -8.38 7.18
C ALA A 273 21.87 -9.29 7.04
N LYS A 274 21.71 -10.60 6.92
CA LYS A 274 22.82 -11.56 6.74
C LYS A 274 23.65 -11.36 5.48
N ARG A 275 23.14 -10.66 4.45
CA ARG A 275 23.90 -10.36 3.22
C ARG A 275 24.73 -9.08 3.30
N THR A 276 24.49 -8.24 4.29
CA THR A 276 25.30 -7.04 4.51
C THR A 276 26.40 -7.39 5.52
N LYS A 277 27.69 -7.27 5.10
CA LYS A 277 28.86 -7.43 5.99
C LYS A 277 28.94 -6.27 7.00
N ASN A 278 27.91 -6.10 7.81
CA ASN A 278 27.77 -5.00 8.75
C ASN A 278 28.30 -5.39 10.13
N GLN A 279 29.14 -4.53 10.73
CA GLN A 279 29.65 -4.68 12.11
C GLN A 279 29.26 -3.43 12.94
N GLY A 280 29.05 -3.61 14.26
CA GLY A 280 28.80 -2.53 15.20
C GLY A 280 27.45 -1.82 15.02
N LYS A 281 27.43 -0.49 15.00
CA LYS A 281 26.21 0.36 14.89
C LYS A 281 25.34 0.01 13.68
N ARG A 282 25.94 -0.44 12.56
CA ARG A 282 25.24 -0.85 11.34
C ARG A 282 24.45 -2.15 11.51
N LEU A 283 24.91 -3.04 12.39
CA LEU A 283 24.18 -4.27 12.73
C LEU A 283 22.90 -3.94 13.50
N GLN A 284 22.96 -3.00 14.46
CA GLN A 284 21.79 -2.54 15.21
C GLN A 284 20.78 -1.84 14.31
N GLU A 285 21.25 -0.95 13.41
CA GLU A 285 20.40 -0.29 12.42
C GLU A 285 19.66 -1.31 11.52
N GLY A 286 20.40 -2.28 10.96
CA GLY A 286 19.80 -3.37 10.17
C GLY A 286 18.81 -4.22 10.97
N ALA A 287 19.03 -4.41 12.28
CA ALA A 287 18.10 -5.11 13.16
C ALA A 287 16.78 -4.35 13.35
N HIS A 288 16.82 -3.02 13.48
CA HIS A 288 15.60 -2.20 13.60
C HIS A 288 14.78 -2.13 12.32
N ILE A 289 15.42 -2.03 11.15
CA ILE A 289 14.74 -2.08 9.85
C ILE A 289 14.04 -3.43 9.66
N ASN A 290 14.77 -4.51 9.94
CA ASN A 290 14.21 -5.86 9.87
C ASN A 290 13.09 -6.07 10.89
N ARG A 291 13.16 -5.41 12.06
CA ARG A 291 12.11 -5.50 13.10
C ARG A 291 10.78 -4.94 12.59
N SER A 292 10.75 -3.77 11.96
CA SER A 292 9.51 -3.18 11.45
C SER A 292 8.89 -4.03 10.34
N LEU A 293 9.71 -4.55 9.40
CA LEU A 293 9.24 -5.44 8.34
C LEU A 293 8.89 -6.83 8.86
N LEU A 294 9.59 -7.35 9.88
CA LEU A 294 9.23 -8.60 10.56
C LEU A 294 7.91 -8.46 11.30
N ALA A 295 7.71 -7.34 12.01
CA ALA A 295 6.44 -7.03 12.67
C ALA A 295 5.29 -6.96 11.65
N LEU A 296 5.51 -6.32 10.49
CA LEU A 296 4.55 -6.30 9.39
C LEU A 296 4.26 -7.73 8.87
N GLY A 297 5.30 -8.56 8.71
CA GLY A 297 5.16 -9.96 8.32
C GLY A 297 4.36 -10.79 9.32
N ASN A 298 4.58 -10.57 10.60
CA ASN A 298 3.83 -11.23 11.66
C ASN A 298 2.35 -10.81 11.65
N CYS A 299 2.06 -9.52 11.43
CA CYS A 299 0.69 -9.04 11.26
C CYS A 299 0.00 -9.68 10.05
N ILE A 300 0.66 -9.73 8.89
CA ILE A 300 0.12 -10.35 7.68
C ILE A 300 -0.11 -11.85 7.90
N ASN A 301 0.84 -12.56 8.50
CA ASN A 301 0.68 -13.98 8.79
C ASN A 301 -0.50 -14.24 9.75
N ALA A 302 -0.64 -13.42 10.80
CA ALA A 302 -1.75 -13.56 11.75
C ALA A 302 -3.11 -13.28 11.08
N LEU A 303 -3.20 -12.25 10.25
CA LEU A 303 -4.42 -11.87 9.53
C LEU A 303 -4.82 -12.87 8.45
N ALA A 304 -3.86 -13.55 7.83
CA ALA A 304 -4.12 -14.58 6.83
C ALA A 304 -4.74 -15.88 7.42
N VAL A 305 -4.69 -16.05 8.74
CA VAL A 305 -5.29 -17.22 9.44
C VAL A 305 -6.74 -16.91 9.79
N LYS A 306 -7.68 -17.67 9.25
CA LYS A 306 -9.12 -17.54 9.59
C LYS A 306 -9.34 -17.71 11.10
N GLY A 307 -9.98 -16.71 11.72
CA GLY A 307 -10.29 -16.73 13.16
C GLY A 307 -9.15 -16.26 14.09
N ALA A 308 -8.14 -15.60 13.56
CA ALA A 308 -7.10 -14.98 14.39
C ALA A 308 -7.72 -13.99 15.38
N LYS A 309 -7.58 -14.29 16.69
CA LYS A 309 -8.18 -13.48 17.77
C LYS A 309 -7.37 -12.22 18.11
N TYR A 310 -6.09 -12.20 17.79
CA TYR A 310 -5.20 -11.12 18.17
C TYR A 310 -4.08 -10.91 17.15
N VAL A 311 -3.88 -9.65 16.74
CA VAL A 311 -2.77 -9.21 15.90
C VAL A 311 -1.99 -8.14 16.63
N ASN A 312 -0.68 -8.35 16.81
CA ASN A 312 0.16 -7.42 17.54
C ASN A 312 0.70 -6.29 16.64
N TYR A 313 -0.07 -5.22 16.50
CA TYR A 313 0.35 -4.01 15.77
C TYR A 313 1.37 -3.14 16.54
N ARG A 314 1.59 -3.42 17.85
CA ARG A 314 2.44 -2.56 18.70
C ARG A 314 3.93 -2.86 18.59
N ASP A 315 4.34 -3.90 17.85
CA ASP A 315 5.74 -4.31 17.72
C ASP A 315 6.61 -3.29 16.97
N SER A 316 6.00 -2.42 16.12
CA SER A 316 6.70 -1.33 15.44
C SER A 316 5.80 -0.12 15.23
N LYS A 317 6.40 1.06 15.04
CA LYS A 317 5.66 2.28 14.67
C LYS A 317 5.00 2.13 13.29
N LEU A 318 5.65 1.40 12.38
CA LEU A 318 5.09 1.10 11.05
C LEU A 318 3.79 0.31 11.17
N THR A 319 3.77 -0.81 11.91
CA THR A 319 2.57 -1.65 12.04
C THR A 319 1.44 -0.94 12.78
N ARG A 320 1.76 -0.06 13.73
CA ARG A 320 0.76 0.80 14.38
C ARG A 320 0.10 1.73 13.35
N LEU A 321 0.88 2.42 12.53
CA LEU A 321 0.35 3.31 11.47
C LEU A 321 -0.44 2.55 10.41
N LEU A 322 -0.06 1.31 10.10
CA LEU A 322 -0.72 0.44 9.13
C LEU A 322 -1.90 -0.37 9.70
N LYS A 323 -2.24 -0.22 10.98
CA LYS A 323 -3.31 -1.00 11.61
C LYS A 323 -4.61 -0.94 10.81
N ASP A 324 -5.08 0.28 10.50
CA ASP A 324 -6.33 0.48 9.74
C ASP A 324 -6.22 -0.02 8.30
N ALA A 325 -5.03 0.10 7.69
CA ALA A 325 -4.76 -0.40 6.34
C ALA A 325 -4.83 -1.93 6.23
N LEU A 326 -4.47 -2.66 7.28
CA LEU A 326 -4.36 -4.12 7.26
C LEU A 326 -5.60 -4.84 7.80
N SER A 327 -6.36 -4.22 8.71
CA SER A 327 -7.50 -4.89 9.35
C SER A 327 -8.62 -3.95 9.76
N GLY A 328 -8.54 -2.69 9.34
CA GLY A 328 -9.51 -1.66 9.67
C GLY A 328 -10.35 -1.21 8.48
N ASN A 329 -10.93 -0.02 8.62
CA ASN A 329 -11.75 0.62 7.62
C ASN A 329 -10.90 1.25 6.50
N CYS A 330 -10.30 0.42 5.63
CA CYS A 330 -9.43 0.88 4.56
C CYS A 330 -9.41 -0.06 3.36
N ARG A 331 -9.54 0.48 2.17
CA ARG A 331 -9.25 -0.25 0.92
C ARG A 331 -7.76 -0.27 0.67
N THR A 332 -7.17 -1.46 0.56
CA THR A 332 -5.73 -1.58 0.57
C THR A 332 -5.19 -2.33 -0.66
N VAL A 333 -4.17 -1.75 -1.28
CA VAL A 333 -3.40 -2.36 -2.36
C VAL A 333 -1.95 -2.53 -1.92
N MET A 334 -1.46 -3.75 -2.02
CA MET A 334 -0.04 -4.08 -1.90
C MET A 334 0.57 -4.23 -3.28
N ILE A 335 1.66 -3.52 -3.56
CA ILE A 335 2.46 -3.73 -4.77
C ILE A 335 3.78 -4.36 -4.37
N ALA A 336 3.92 -5.65 -4.62
CA ALA A 336 5.15 -6.40 -4.38
C ALA A 336 6.11 -6.21 -5.57
N HIS A 337 7.33 -5.79 -5.28
CA HIS A 337 8.36 -5.52 -6.28
C HIS A 337 9.41 -6.61 -6.25
N ILE A 338 9.70 -7.18 -7.41
CA ILE A 338 10.68 -8.26 -7.57
C ILE A 338 11.71 -7.93 -8.66
N SER A 339 12.87 -8.56 -8.51
CA SER A 339 13.92 -8.54 -9.52
C SER A 339 13.91 -9.84 -10.33
N PRO A 340 14.01 -9.77 -11.65
CA PRO A 340 14.14 -10.97 -12.48
C PRO A 340 15.55 -11.55 -12.49
N ALA A 341 16.55 -10.89 -11.84
CA ALA A 341 17.94 -11.30 -11.87
C ALA A 341 18.22 -12.54 -11.02
N MET A 342 19.00 -13.50 -11.58
CA MET A 342 19.41 -14.74 -10.90
C MET A 342 20.02 -14.48 -9.52
N ALA A 343 20.84 -13.45 -9.36
CA ALA A 343 21.49 -13.11 -8.09
C ALA A 343 20.52 -12.74 -6.96
N GLN A 344 19.29 -12.37 -7.30
CA GLN A 344 18.25 -11.95 -6.35
C GLN A 344 17.10 -12.96 -6.23
N ARG A 345 17.28 -14.18 -6.75
CA ARG A 345 16.24 -15.21 -6.75
C ARG A 345 15.64 -15.50 -5.37
N GLU A 346 16.47 -15.60 -4.34
CA GLU A 346 16.02 -15.88 -2.97
C GLU A 346 15.11 -14.76 -2.44
N GLU A 347 15.52 -13.50 -2.64
CA GLU A 347 14.73 -12.35 -2.21
C GLU A 347 13.42 -12.22 -3.03
N THR A 348 13.49 -12.53 -4.32
CA THR A 348 12.31 -12.62 -5.19
C THR A 348 11.34 -13.67 -4.69
N PHE A 349 11.82 -14.90 -4.40
CA PHE A 349 11.00 -15.97 -3.84
C PHE A 349 10.33 -15.56 -2.51
N ASN A 350 11.12 -15.00 -1.58
CA ASN A 350 10.59 -14.56 -0.29
C ASN A 350 9.52 -13.47 -0.46
N THR A 351 9.71 -12.54 -1.39
CA THR A 351 8.75 -11.49 -1.70
C THR A 351 7.44 -12.05 -2.27
N LEU A 352 7.54 -13.01 -3.20
CA LEU A 352 6.38 -13.69 -3.79
C LEU A 352 5.58 -14.47 -2.73
N VAL A 353 6.25 -15.25 -1.88
CA VAL A 353 5.58 -15.97 -0.78
C VAL A 353 4.90 -15.01 0.19
N TYR A 354 5.52 -13.87 0.48
CA TYR A 354 4.94 -12.86 1.36
C TYR A 354 3.68 -12.22 0.74
N ALA A 355 3.74 -11.87 -0.54
CA ALA A 355 2.61 -11.35 -1.30
C ALA A 355 1.45 -12.36 -1.40
N ASP A 356 1.77 -13.66 -1.55
CA ASP A 356 0.78 -14.74 -1.60
C ASP A 356 0.00 -14.89 -0.29
N ARG A 357 0.67 -14.69 0.85
CA ARG A 357 -0.01 -14.66 2.16
C ARG A 357 -0.90 -13.44 2.33
N ALA A 358 -0.48 -12.28 1.81
CA ALA A 358 -1.23 -11.03 1.92
C ALA A 358 -2.59 -11.09 1.22
N LYS A 359 -2.76 -11.88 0.17
CA LYS A 359 -4.05 -12.07 -0.53
C LYS A 359 -5.18 -12.59 0.36
N ASN A 360 -4.85 -13.28 1.45
CA ASN A 360 -5.85 -13.86 2.35
C ASN A 360 -6.39 -12.87 3.40
N ILE A 361 -5.91 -11.62 3.38
CA ILE A 361 -6.35 -10.58 4.32
C ILE A 361 -7.63 -9.95 3.82
N THR A 362 -8.61 -9.78 4.71
CA THR A 362 -9.87 -9.10 4.45
C THR A 362 -10.06 -7.92 5.40
N ASN A 363 -10.53 -6.79 4.87
CA ASN A 363 -10.81 -5.56 5.60
C ASN A 363 -12.32 -5.31 5.66
N LYS A 364 -12.76 -4.63 6.73
CA LYS A 364 -14.13 -4.11 6.83
C LYS A 364 -14.11 -2.65 6.39
N VAL A 365 -14.81 -2.32 5.30
CA VAL A 365 -14.77 -1.00 4.70
C VAL A 365 -16.10 -0.27 4.88
N GLY A 366 -16.06 0.93 5.46
CA GLY A 366 -17.21 1.83 5.61
C GLY A 366 -16.81 3.28 5.38
N ALA A 367 -17.73 4.15 4.92
CA ALA A 367 -17.45 5.55 4.69
C ALA A 367 -17.17 6.32 5.99
N GLY A 368 -16.09 7.09 6.01
CA GLY A 368 -15.73 7.97 7.13
C GLY A 368 -16.64 9.20 7.17
N LEU A 369 -17.51 9.30 8.18
CA LEU A 369 -18.27 10.50 8.48
C LEU A 369 -17.47 11.37 9.45
N GLY A 370 -17.07 12.57 9.01
CA GLY A 370 -16.45 13.56 9.87
C GLY A 370 -17.52 14.27 10.70
N TYR A 371 -17.38 14.28 12.03
CA TYR A 371 -18.17 15.16 12.89
C TYR A 371 -17.65 16.59 12.76
N ARG A 372 -18.58 17.57 12.76
CA ARG A 372 -18.30 19.01 12.81
C ARG A 372 -17.59 19.44 14.09
#